data_df2b3c4cf234899fa1a78aa7d88c8211
#
_entry.id   df2b3c4cf234899fa1a78aa7d88c8211
#
_cell.length_a   1.000
_cell.length_b   1.000
_cell.length_c   1.000
_cell.angle_alpha   90.00
_cell.angle_beta   90.00
_cell.angle_gamma   90.00
#
_symmetry.space_group_name_H-M   'P 1'
#
loop_
_entity.id
_entity.type
_entity.pdbx_description
1 polymer ?
#
loop_
_entity_poly.entity_id
_entity_poly.type
_entity_poly.pdbx_seq_one_letter_code
_entity_poly.pdbx_strand_id
1 'polypeptide(L)'
;MEDNLNLFGFGQLPKKEIVREASIKNIVKKIQELDHKYNYDEIFFDWVRCMFYTYANTCNKVGYSDREEKFKRIEDKHGKGVIQVFLECHAELVMLFEKEIDDYLGKIYHELGIHNKMKGQFFTPFHLSKLMAETRVNELIKELNSKKRIKIIDAACGSGCLMLGILAVLKEKGINYQKRIFINCSDLDENTIQMAYVQLTIVGAKAKCENKNSLTGEVFGRWDTFNYSISGNTSLDLVDDWNYTEKEAKEMVNSDDKLNELLGE
;
A
#
# COMPACT_ATOMS: atom_id res chain seq x y z
N MET A 1 5.74 -10.26 21.29
CA MET A 1 5.13 -10.20 19.95
C MET A 1 3.60 -10.26 19.97
N GLU A 2 2.99 -10.49 21.12
CA GLU A 2 1.52 -10.55 21.26
C GLU A 2 0.83 -9.19 21.41
N ASP A 3 1.54 -8.13 21.72
CA ASP A 3 0.96 -6.82 22.07
C ASP A 3 0.71 -5.88 20.88
N ASN A 4 1.25 -6.18 19.70
CA ASN A 4 1.13 -5.28 18.54
C ASN A 4 -0.19 -5.40 17.75
N LEU A 5 -0.97 -6.47 17.95
CA LEU A 5 -2.27 -6.67 17.27
C LEU A 5 -3.42 -5.90 17.95
N ASN A 6 -3.27 -5.51 19.21
CA ASN A 6 -4.27 -4.72 19.93
C ASN A 6 -4.27 -3.22 19.56
N LEU A 7 -3.25 -2.73 18.87
CA LEU A 7 -3.16 -1.31 18.44
C LEU A 7 -4.20 -0.94 17.38
N PHE A 8 -4.78 -1.93 16.71
CA PHE A 8 -5.69 -1.71 15.57
C PHE A 8 -7.18 -1.92 15.90
N GLY A 9 -7.53 -2.06 17.18
CA GLY A 9 -8.94 -2.25 17.58
C GLY A 9 -9.60 -3.55 17.08
N PHE A 10 -8.81 -4.46 16.50
CA PHE A 10 -9.28 -5.78 16.11
C PHE A 10 -9.48 -6.62 17.38
N GLY A 11 -10.73 -6.93 17.71
CA GLY A 11 -11.08 -7.84 18.81
C GLY A 11 -10.27 -9.13 18.71
N GLN A 12 -10.07 -9.81 19.85
CA GLN A 12 -9.29 -11.05 19.91
C GLN A 12 -9.71 -12.03 18.83
N LEU A 13 -8.81 -12.31 17.88
CA LEU A 13 -9.00 -13.37 16.90
C LEU A 13 -9.22 -14.70 17.65
N PRO A 14 -10.16 -15.54 17.25
CA PRO A 14 -10.42 -16.82 17.91
C PRO A 14 -9.17 -17.70 17.87
N LYS A 15 -8.61 -18.01 19.04
CA LYS A 15 -7.32 -18.73 19.23
C LYS A 15 -7.30 -20.18 18.73
N LYS A 16 -8.30 -20.71 18.05
CA LYS A 16 -8.44 -22.16 17.85
C LYS A 16 -8.51 -22.68 16.41
N GLU A 17 -8.48 -21.87 15.37
CA GLU A 17 -8.57 -22.38 13.98
C GLU A 17 -7.45 -21.94 13.02
N ILE A 18 -6.37 -21.31 13.48
CA ILE A 18 -5.27 -20.80 12.64
C ILE A 18 -4.22 -21.91 12.42
N VAL A 19 -4.63 -23.11 12.03
CA VAL A 19 -3.71 -24.17 11.59
C VAL A 19 -3.84 -24.44 10.08
N ARG A 20 -4.71 -23.73 9.38
CA ARG A 20 -4.72 -23.78 7.91
C ARG A 20 -3.63 -22.89 7.36
N GLU A 21 -2.82 -23.45 6.49
CA GLU A 21 -1.81 -22.70 5.78
C GLU A 21 -2.48 -21.57 4.97
N ALA A 22 -2.07 -20.30 5.22
CA ALA A 22 -2.59 -19.15 4.51
C ALA A 22 -2.27 -19.28 3.02
N SER A 23 -3.27 -19.08 2.16
CA SER A 23 -3.13 -19.20 0.72
C SER A 23 -4.06 -18.24 -0.03
N ILE A 24 -3.63 -17.80 -1.21
CA ILE A 24 -4.48 -17.01 -2.12
C ILE A 24 -5.80 -17.74 -2.40
N LYS A 25 -5.76 -19.06 -2.58
CA LYS A 25 -6.95 -19.87 -2.85
C LYS A 25 -7.99 -19.81 -1.72
N ASN A 26 -7.53 -19.75 -0.46
CA ASN A 26 -8.44 -19.60 0.66
C ASN A 26 -9.15 -18.24 0.65
N ILE A 27 -8.41 -17.17 0.37
CA ILE A 27 -8.96 -15.81 0.27
C ILE A 27 -9.96 -15.74 -0.89
N VAL A 28 -9.58 -16.23 -2.07
CA VAL A 28 -10.45 -16.28 -3.26
C VAL A 28 -11.72 -17.04 -2.96
N LYS A 29 -11.62 -18.24 -2.34
CA LYS A 29 -12.79 -19.04 -1.97
C LYS A 29 -13.73 -18.29 -1.03
N LYS A 30 -13.19 -17.66 0.02
CA LYS A 30 -13.99 -16.87 0.98
C LYS A 30 -14.73 -15.73 0.28
N ILE A 31 -14.07 -15.03 -0.63
CA ILE A 31 -14.68 -13.94 -1.42
C ILE A 31 -15.78 -14.50 -2.34
N GLN A 32 -15.53 -15.63 -3.00
CA GLN A 32 -16.50 -16.28 -3.88
C GLN A 32 -17.74 -16.80 -3.13
N GLU A 33 -17.58 -17.24 -1.89
CA GLU A 33 -18.68 -17.66 -1.05
C GLU A 33 -19.60 -16.50 -0.61
N LEU A 34 -19.12 -15.24 -0.72
CA LEU A 34 -19.92 -14.03 -0.45
C LEU A 34 -20.75 -13.54 -1.65
N ASP A 35 -20.56 -14.11 -2.84
CA ASP A 35 -21.04 -13.57 -4.13
C ASP A 35 -22.55 -13.76 -4.38
N HIS A 36 -23.31 -14.34 -3.50
CA HIS A 36 -24.75 -14.55 -3.76
C HIS A 36 -25.58 -13.27 -3.98
N LYS A 37 -25.02 -12.09 -3.72
CA LYS A 37 -25.68 -10.79 -3.81
C LYS A 37 -24.90 -9.70 -4.56
N TYR A 38 -23.57 -9.82 -4.64
CA TYR A 38 -22.68 -8.79 -5.15
C TYR A 38 -21.69 -9.39 -6.17
N ASN A 39 -21.21 -8.59 -7.11
CA ASN A 39 -20.17 -9.00 -8.04
C ASN A 39 -18.82 -9.14 -7.34
N TYR A 40 -17.93 -10.02 -7.83
CA TYR A 40 -16.60 -10.25 -7.23
C TYR A 40 -15.73 -8.99 -7.20
N ASP A 41 -15.83 -8.15 -8.22
CA ASP A 41 -15.11 -6.87 -8.27
C ASP A 41 -15.56 -5.92 -7.15
N GLU A 42 -16.87 -5.83 -6.92
CA GLU A 42 -17.43 -5.00 -5.86
C GLU A 42 -16.97 -5.47 -4.48
N ILE A 43 -17.08 -6.77 -4.19
CA ILE A 43 -16.65 -7.37 -2.92
C ILE A 43 -15.14 -7.20 -2.73
N PHE A 44 -14.34 -7.47 -3.76
CA PHE A 44 -12.89 -7.35 -3.70
C PHE A 44 -12.44 -5.91 -3.41
N PHE A 45 -12.99 -4.94 -4.14
CA PHE A 45 -12.61 -3.55 -3.91
C PHE A 45 -13.16 -3.00 -2.60
N ASP A 46 -14.33 -3.42 -2.13
CA ASP A 46 -14.82 -3.02 -0.81
C ASP A 46 -13.97 -3.63 0.31
N TRP A 47 -13.46 -4.86 0.16
CA TRP A 47 -12.48 -5.43 1.07
C TRP A 47 -11.16 -4.62 1.06
N VAL A 48 -10.61 -4.29 -0.11
CA VAL A 48 -9.40 -3.46 -0.23
C VAL A 48 -9.61 -2.08 0.40
N ARG A 49 -10.76 -1.44 0.17
CA ARG A 49 -11.13 -0.14 0.77
C ARG A 49 -11.19 -0.21 2.29
N CYS A 50 -11.77 -1.27 2.85
CA CYS A 50 -11.80 -1.45 4.31
C CYS A 50 -10.39 -1.47 4.90
N MET A 51 -9.45 -2.22 4.30
CA MET A 51 -8.05 -2.23 4.72
C MET A 51 -7.40 -0.85 4.56
N PHE A 52 -7.61 -0.24 3.39
CA PHE A 52 -7.07 1.08 3.08
C PHE A 52 -7.54 2.15 4.08
N TYR A 53 -8.85 2.25 4.34
CA TYR A 53 -9.38 3.24 5.30
C TYR A 53 -8.82 3.01 6.71
N THR A 54 -8.75 1.76 7.14
CA THR A 54 -8.20 1.40 8.45
C THR A 54 -6.73 1.84 8.56
N TYR A 55 -5.88 1.49 7.59
CA TYR A 55 -4.48 1.87 7.62
C TYR A 55 -4.26 3.37 7.44
N ALA A 56 -4.98 4.01 6.52
CA ALA A 56 -4.86 5.45 6.31
C ALA A 56 -5.28 6.24 7.54
N ASN A 57 -6.30 5.79 8.28
CA ASN A 57 -6.76 6.47 9.49
C ASN A 57 -5.77 6.40 10.65
N THR A 58 -4.79 5.49 10.63
CA THR A 58 -3.75 5.41 11.68
C THR A 58 -2.72 6.54 11.56
N CYS A 59 -2.48 7.06 10.36
CA CYS A 59 -1.37 7.99 10.11
C CYS A 59 -1.74 9.24 9.31
N ASN A 60 -2.84 9.23 8.56
CA ASN A 60 -3.26 10.36 7.74
C ASN A 60 -4.48 11.04 8.37
N LYS A 61 -4.28 12.13 9.11
CA LYS A 61 -5.38 12.83 9.81
C LYS A 61 -6.36 13.51 8.84
N VAL A 62 -5.84 14.10 7.75
CA VAL A 62 -6.67 14.73 6.73
C VAL A 62 -7.57 13.68 6.08
N GLY A 63 -8.88 13.97 5.99
CA GLY A 63 -9.88 13.06 5.43
C GLY A 63 -10.27 11.89 6.35
N TYR A 64 -9.90 11.90 7.64
CA TYR A 64 -10.25 10.85 8.60
C TYR A 64 -11.77 10.60 8.64
N SER A 65 -12.57 11.64 8.88
CA SER A 65 -14.03 11.52 9.01
C SER A 65 -14.70 11.01 7.73
N ASP A 66 -14.21 11.42 6.56
CA ASP A 66 -14.71 10.95 5.26
C ASP A 66 -14.42 9.43 5.08
N ARG A 67 -13.22 8.97 5.45
CA ARG A 67 -12.89 7.55 5.39
C ARG A 67 -13.70 6.70 6.38
N GLU A 68 -13.94 7.20 7.60
CA GLU A 68 -14.83 6.54 8.57
C GLU A 68 -16.26 6.41 8.04
N GLU A 69 -16.79 7.46 7.44
CA GLU A 69 -18.11 7.42 6.82
C GLU A 69 -18.17 6.43 5.66
N LYS A 70 -17.15 6.42 4.79
CA LYS A 70 -17.04 5.47 3.68
C LYS A 70 -16.93 4.03 4.18
N PHE A 71 -16.15 3.78 5.23
CA PHE A 71 -16.06 2.46 5.88
C PHE A 71 -17.43 2.02 6.41
N LYS A 72 -18.11 2.91 7.12
CA LYS A 72 -19.44 2.62 7.67
C LYS A 72 -20.47 2.30 6.57
N ARG A 73 -20.43 3.02 5.44
CA ARG A 73 -21.29 2.69 4.29
C ARG A 73 -21.05 1.29 3.75
N ILE A 74 -19.80 0.80 3.73
CA ILE A 74 -19.48 -0.58 3.34
C ILE A 74 -20.03 -1.57 4.38
N GLU A 75 -19.87 -1.27 5.68
CA GLU A 75 -20.44 -2.09 6.76
C GLU A 75 -21.96 -2.16 6.68
N ASP A 76 -22.63 -1.03 6.48
CA ASP A 76 -24.11 -0.97 6.37
C ASP A 76 -24.61 -1.72 5.11
N LYS A 77 -23.84 -1.68 4.02
CA LYS A 77 -24.14 -2.36 2.74
C LYS A 77 -24.05 -3.88 2.86
N HIS A 78 -22.96 -4.36 3.45
CA HIS A 78 -22.65 -5.79 3.47
C HIS A 78 -23.07 -6.50 4.77
N GLY A 79 -23.15 -5.75 5.87
CA GLY A 79 -23.42 -6.27 7.20
C GLY A 79 -22.20 -6.87 7.90
N LYS A 80 -22.31 -7.02 9.22
CA LYS A 80 -21.18 -7.44 10.08
C LYS A 80 -20.59 -8.81 9.72
N GLY A 81 -21.42 -9.74 9.22
CA GLY A 81 -20.93 -11.06 8.82
C GLY A 81 -19.91 -10.99 7.67
N VAL A 82 -20.15 -10.16 6.66
CA VAL A 82 -19.21 -9.97 5.55
C VAL A 82 -17.94 -9.23 6.01
N ILE A 83 -18.09 -8.22 6.87
CA ILE A 83 -16.94 -7.54 7.46
C ILE A 83 -16.06 -8.51 8.24
N GLN A 84 -16.62 -9.47 8.96
CA GLN A 84 -15.85 -10.52 9.63
C GLN A 84 -15.05 -11.37 8.64
N VAL A 85 -15.62 -11.73 7.48
CA VAL A 85 -14.89 -12.44 6.42
C VAL A 85 -13.78 -11.57 5.84
N PHE A 86 -14.00 -10.25 5.67
CA PHE A 86 -12.96 -9.32 5.24
C PHE A 86 -11.78 -9.29 6.22
N LEU A 87 -12.04 -9.30 7.52
CA LEU A 87 -10.98 -9.38 8.55
C LEU A 87 -10.20 -10.69 8.47
N GLU A 88 -10.87 -11.82 8.26
CA GLU A 88 -10.20 -13.11 8.07
C GLU A 88 -9.33 -13.13 6.81
N CYS A 89 -9.82 -12.62 5.68
CA CYS A 89 -9.06 -12.48 4.45
C CYS A 89 -7.84 -11.57 4.67
N HIS A 90 -8.01 -10.47 5.42
CA HIS A 90 -6.91 -9.58 5.77
C HIS A 90 -5.84 -10.29 6.63
N ALA A 91 -6.24 -11.05 7.65
CA ALA A 91 -5.30 -11.81 8.46
C ALA A 91 -4.51 -12.82 7.60
N GLU A 92 -5.16 -13.54 6.69
CA GLU A 92 -4.48 -14.44 5.75
C GLU A 92 -3.53 -13.69 4.81
N LEU A 93 -3.91 -12.50 4.32
CA LEU A 93 -3.05 -11.66 3.49
C LEU A 93 -1.78 -11.24 4.23
N VAL A 94 -1.89 -10.82 5.49
CA VAL A 94 -0.72 -10.48 6.33
C VAL A 94 0.18 -11.70 6.52
N MET A 95 -0.37 -12.88 6.81
CA MET A 95 0.41 -14.11 6.94
C MET A 95 1.15 -14.50 5.65
N LEU A 96 0.57 -14.20 4.48
CA LEU A 96 1.26 -14.41 3.20
C LEU A 96 2.47 -13.48 3.07
N PHE A 97 2.33 -12.21 3.40
CA PHE A 97 3.43 -11.24 3.38
C PHE A 97 4.53 -11.51 4.43
N GLU A 98 4.21 -12.16 5.54
CA GLU A 98 5.21 -12.62 6.51
C GLU A 98 6.14 -13.69 5.90
N LYS A 99 5.60 -14.58 5.04
CA LYS A 99 6.39 -15.59 4.35
C LYS A 99 7.30 -14.98 3.29
N GLU A 100 6.73 -14.21 2.38
CA GLU A 100 7.46 -13.57 1.28
C GLU A 100 6.78 -12.29 0.80
N ILE A 101 7.53 -11.44 0.10
CA ILE A 101 6.98 -10.27 -0.58
C ILE A 101 6.53 -10.68 -1.97
N ASP A 102 5.25 -10.40 -2.30
CA ASP A 102 4.65 -10.71 -3.60
C ASP A 102 3.51 -9.72 -3.90
N ASP A 103 3.01 -9.67 -5.13
CA ASP A 103 1.80 -8.93 -5.49
C ASP A 103 0.54 -9.77 -5.23
N TYR A 104 0.23 -9.98 -3.95
CA TYR A 104 -0.90 -10.82 -3.57
C TYR A 104 -2.25 -10.26 -3.99
N LEU A 105 -2.48 -8.95 -3.86
CA LEU A 105 -3.75 -8.34 -4.28
C LEU A 105 -3.91 -8.39 -5.80
N GLY A 106 -2.84 -8.18 -6.57
CA GLY A 106 -2.87 -8.36 -8.02
C GLY A 106 -3.18 -9.81 -8.42
N LYS A 107 -2.60 -10.80 -7.73
CA LYS A 107 -2.89 -12.21 -7.96
C LYS A 107 -4.33 -12.59 -7.62
N ILE A 108 -4.85 -12.13 -6.48
CA ILE A 108 -6.24 -12.37 -6.06
C ILE A 108 -7.20 -11.74 -7.08
N TYR A 109 -6.91 -10.53 -7.54
CA TYR A 109 -7.66 -9.84 -8.59
C TYR A 109 -7.77 -10.67 -9.87
N HIS A 110 -6.65 -11.27 -10.31
CA HIS A 110 -6.63 -12.14 -11.48
C HIS A 110 -7.38 -13.47 -11.25
N GLU A 111 -7.20 -14.11 -10.10
CA GLU A 111 -7.86 -15.38 -9.73
C GLU A 111 -9.38 -15.22 -9.62
N LEU A 112 -9.87 -14.06 -9.18
CA LEU A 112 -11.30 -13.73 -9.17
C LEU A 112 -11.87 -13.42 -10.56
N GLY A 113 -11.03 -13.35 -11.58
CA GLY A 113 -11.44 -13.01 -12.94
C GLY A 113 -11.92 -11.57 -13.11
N ILE A 114 -11.52 -10.67 -12.22
CA ILE A 114 -11.86 -9.24 -12.27
C ILE A 114 -11.05 -8.57 -13.38
N HIS A 115 -11.40 -8.88 -14.62
CA HIS A 115 -10.74 -8.29 -15.78
C HIS A 115 -11.59 -7.15 -16.32
N ASN A 116 -11.17 -5.93 -16.03
CA ASN A 116 -11.79 -4.79 -16.68
C ASN A 116 -11.25 -4.66 -18.11
N LYS A 117 -11.79 -5.51 -19.02
CA LYS A 117 -11.45 -5.51 -20.45
C LYS A 117 -11.63 -4.13 -21.10
N MET A 118 -12.54 -3.31 -20.58
CA MET A 118 -12.82 -1.97 -21.11
C MET A 118 -11.75 -0.94 -20.69
N LYS A 119 -11.10 -1.12 -19.53
CA LYS A 119 -10.05 -0.20 -19.05
C LYS A 119 -8.65 -0.61 -19.50
N GLY A 120 -8.46 -1.81 -20.07
CA GLY A 120 -7.15 -2.31 -20.50
C GLY A 120 -6.13 -2.44 -19.37
N GLN A 121 -6.58 -2.57 -18.12
CA GLN A 121 -5.72 -2.72 -16.96
C GLN A 121 -5.25 -4.17 -16.84
N PHE A 122 -3.97 -4.38 -17.08
CA PHE A 122 -3.29 -5.66 -16.85
C PHE A 122 -2.16 -5.41 -15.85
N PHE A 123 -2.22 -6.11 -14.71
CA PHE A 123 -1.10 -6.05 -13.77
C PHE A 123 0.08 -6.86 -14.29
N THR A 124 1.27 -6.31 -14.12
CA THR A 124 2.51 -7.00 -14.47
C THR A 124 2.65 -8.27 -13.62
N PRO A 125 2.92 -9.45 -14.22
CA PRO A 125 3.17 -10.66 -13.43
C PRO A 125 4.36 -10.45 -12.48
N PHE A 126 4.21 -10.82 -11.22
CA PHE A 126 5.21 -10.53 -10.19
C PHE A 126 6.61 -11.10 -10.49
N HIS A 127 6.69 -12.29 -11.10
CA HIS A 127 7.98 -12.87 -11.51
C HIS A 127 8.72 -12.01 -12.54
N LEU A 128 8.00 -11.30 -13.42
CA LEU A 128 8.60 -10.36 -14.35
C LEU A 128 9.10 -9.11 -13.62
N SER A 129 8.32 -8.59 -12.69
CA SER A 129 8.73 -7.48 -11.82
C SER A 129 10.02 -7.81 -11.05
N LYS A 130 10.08 -9.01 -10.46
CA LYS A 130 11.25 -9.50 -9.76
C LYS A 130 12.47 -9.62 -10.68
N LEU A 131 12.29 -10.18 -11.88
CA LEU A 131 13.35 -10.27 -12.89
C LEU A 131 13.88 -8.89 -13.27
N MET A 132 13.00 -7.91 -13.52
CA MET A 132 13.39 -6.53 -13.80
C MET A 132 14.20 -5.91 -12.64
N ALA A 133 13.79 -6.16 -11.40
CA ALA A 133 14.52 -5.72 -10.22
C ALA A 133 15.91 -6.39 -10.12
N GLU A 134 16.02 -7.69 -10.40
CA GLU A 134 17.28 -8.42 -10.38
C GLU A 134 18.31 -7.88 -11.40
N THR A 135 17.85 -7.45 -12.58
CA THR A 135 18.74 -6.86 -13.59
C THR A 135 19.35 -5.53 -13.14
N ARG A 136 18.68 -4.79 -12.25
CA ARG A 136 19.08 -3.46 -11.78
C ARG A 136 19.64 -3.44 -10.36
N VAL A 137 19.51 -4.53 -9.61
CA VAL A 137 19.80 -4.56 -8.18
C VAL A 137 21.26 -4.20 -7.86
N ASN A 138 22.22 -4.60 -8.70
CA ASN A 138 23.64 -4.29 -8.47
C ASN A 138 23.93 -2.78 -8.62
N GLU A 139 23.25 -2.10 -9.53
CA GLU A 139 23.36 -0.64 -9.69
C GLU A 139 22.74 0.05 -8.47
N LEU A 140 21.55 -0.41 -8.06
CA LEU A 140 20.86 0.10 -6.88
C LEU A 140 21.67 -0.08 -5.59
N ILE A 141 22.34 -1.22 -5.40
CA ILE A 141 23.22 -1.47 -4.26
C ILE A 141 24.45 -0.56 -4.30
N LYS A 142 25.06 -0.33 -5.47
CA LYS A 142 26.17 0.62 -5.60
C LYS A 142 25.75 2.04 -5.22
N GLU A 143 24.56 2.45 -5.64
CA GLU A 143 24.00 3.74 -5.27
C GLU A 143 23.72 3.82 -3.75
N LEU A 144 23.18 2.77 -3.15
CA LEU A 144 22.97 2.67 -1.71
C LEU A 144 24.27 2.69 -0.91
N ASN A 145 25.38 2.23 -1.47
CA ASN A 145 26.70 2.31 -0.81
C ASN A 145 27.27 3.73 -0.80
N SER A 146 26.89 4.57 -1.78
CA SER A 146 27.28 5.98 -1.84
C SER A 146 26.30 6.92 -1.15
N LYS A 147 25.03 6.52 -1.05
CA LYS A 147 23.94 7.29 -0.43
C LYS A 147 23.32 6.51 0.71
N LYS A 148 22.95 7.20 1.79
CA LYS A 148 22.25 6.55 2.91
C LYS A 148 20.86 6.02 2.50
N ARG A 149 20.18 6.72 1.61
CA ARG A 149 18.80 6.43 1.17
C ARG A 149 18.65 6.69 -0.32
N ILE A 150 17.68 6.00 -0.94
CA ILE A 150 17.33 6.20 -2.35
C ILE A 150 15.82 6.39 -2.47
N LYS A 151 15.42 7.27 -3.37
CA LYS A 151 14.03 7.46 -3.78
C LYS A 151 13.74 6.71 -5.06
N ILE A 152 12.67 5.93 -5.07
CA ILE A 152 12.15 5.23 -6.25
C ILE A 152 10.79 5.83 -6.60
N ILE A 153 10.58 6.14 -7.87
CA ILE A 153 9.35 6.77 -8.35
C ILE A 153 8.70 5.87 -9.39
N ASP A 154 7.39 5.65 -9.23
CA ASP A 154 6.55 4.98 -10.22
C ASP A 154 5.28 5.80 -10.47
N ALA A 155 5.15 6.32 -11.68
CA ALA A 155 4.07 7.24 -12.06
C ALA A 155 2.78 6.53 -12.54
N ALA A 156 2.78 5.19 -12.63
CA ALA A 156 1.65 4.36 -13.05
C ALA A 156 1.76 2.99 -12.36
N CYS A 157 1.78 2.98 -11.02
CA CYS A 157 2.23 1.84 -10.24
C CYS A 157 1.24 0.65 -10.21
N GLY A 158 -0.02 0.86 -10.62
CA GLY A 158 -1.05 -0.18 -10.50
C GLY A 158 -1.18 -0.67 -9.06
N SER A 159 -1.17 -1.99 -8.86
CA SER A 159 -1.17 -2.63 -7.54
C SER A 159 0.13 -2.44 -6.73
N GLY A 160 1.14 -1.78 -7.29
CA GLY A 160 2.47 -1.64 -6.68
C GLY A 160 3.43 -2.79 -7.00
N CYS A 161 3.11 -3.63 -7.97
CA CYS A 161 3.84 -4.85 -8.31
C CYS A 161 5.34 -4.61 -8.57
N LEU A 162 5.71 -3.57 -9.34
CA LEU A 162 7.11 -3.25 -9.62
C LEU A 162 7.87 -2.86 -8.35
N MET A 163 7.24 -2.09 -7.47
CA MET A 163 7.83 -1.70 -6.19
C MET A 163 8.03 -2.91 -5.29
N LEU A 164 7.02 -3.77 -5.17
CA LEU A 164 7.12 -5.00 -4.38
C LEU A 164 8.24 -5.92 -4.90
N GLY A 165 8.42 -6.04 -6.22
CA GLY A 165 9.52 -6.79 -6.82
C GLY A 165 10.89 -6.26 -6.43
N ILE A 166 11.09 -4.94 -6.43
CA ILE A 166 12.33 -4.30 -5.96
C ILE A 166 12.56 -4.59 -4.47
N LEU A 167 11.53 -4.45 -3.63
CA LEU A 167 11.63 -4.69 -2.20
C LEU A 167 11.94 -6.15 -1.89
N ALA A 168 11.35 -7.10 -2.63
CA ALA A 168 11.63 -8.53 -2.51
C ALA A 168 13.11 -8.83 -2.78
N VAL A 169 13.64 -8.35 -3.91
CA VAL A 169 15.04 -8.56 -4.28
C VAL A 169 16.00 -7.91 -3.29
N LEU A 170 15.72 -6.70 -2.82
CA LEU A 170 16.53 -6.03 -1.80
C LEU A 170 16.53 -6.83 -0.48
N LYS A 171 15.37 -7.35 -0.05
CA LYS A 171 15.25 -8.21 1.14
C LYS A 171 16.11 -9.47 1.00
N GLU A 172 16.06 -10.14 -0.16
CA GLU A 172 16.88 -11.32 -0.47
C GLU A 172 18.39 -11.02 -0.46
N LYS A 173 18.80 -9.81 -0.83
CA LYS A 173 20.19 -9.33 -0.74
C LYS A 173 20.57 -8.82 0.66
N GLY A 174 19.71 -8.98 1.67
CA GLY A 174 19.98 -8.55 3.05
C GLY A 174 19.92 -7.03 3.25
N ILE A 175 19.39 -6.28 2.30
CA ILE A 175 19.25 -4.83 2.40
C ILE A 175 17.97 -4.48 3.18
N ASN A 176 18.12 -3.71 4.24
CA ASN A 176 16.97 -3.20 4.98
C ASN A 176 16.32 -2.06 4.20
N TYR A 177 15.40 -2.41 3.29
CA TYR A 177 14.67 -1.46 2.45
C TYR A 177 13.80 -0.51 3.27
N GLN A 178 13.25 -0.95 4.41
CA GLN A 178 12.38 -0.15 5.28
C GLN A 178 13.07 1.12 5.81
N LYS A 179 14.40 1.10 5.91
CA LYS A 179 15.21 2.24 6.35
C LYS A 179 15.84 3.01 5.19
N ARG A 180 16.07 2.35 4.05
CA ARG A 180 16.95 2.85 3.00
C ARG A 180 16.24 3.22 1.71
N ILE A 181 15.02 2.73 1.49
CA ILE A 181 14.23 3.01 0.28
C ILE A 181 13.02 3.87 0.65
N PHE A 182 12.84 4.94 -0.11
CA PHE A 182 11.64 5.74 -0.12
C PHE A 182 10.94 5.56 -1.46
N ILE A 183 9.65 5.28 -1.42
CA ILE A 183 8.83 5.07 -2.62
C ILE A 183 7.87 6.25 -2.76
N ASN A 184 7.83 6.81 -3.98
CA ASN A 184 6.77 7.72 -4.39
C ASN A 184 6.05 7.08 -5.56
N CYS A 185 4.84 6.59 -5.36
CA CYS A 185 4.07 5.93 -6.38
C CYS A 185 2.73 6.62 -6.60
N SER A 186 2.30 6.64 -7.86
CA SER A 186 1.03 7.22 -8.25
C SER A 186 0.30 6.37 -9.27
N ASP A 187 -1.02 6.45 -9.26
CA ASP A 187 -1.88 5.86 -10.28
C ASP A 187 -3.13 6.72 -10.47
N LEU A 188 -3.67 6.71 -11.68
CA LEU A 188 -4.90 7.43 -12.01
C LEU A 188 -6.14 6.73 -11.42
N ASP A 189 -6.12 5.39 -11.35
CA ASP A 189 -7.22 4.61 -10.80
C ASP A 189 -7.11 4.53 -9.27
N GLU A 190 -8.10 5.10 -8.58
CA GLU A 190 -8.16 5.11 -7.11
C GLU A 190 -8.13 3.70 -6.51
N ASN A 191 -8.76 2.73 -7.13
CA ASN A 191 -8.80 1.35 -6.62
C ASN A 191 -7.40 0.71 -6.65
N THR A 192 -6.66 0.93 -7.74
CA THR A 192 -5.33 0.33 -7.89
C THR A 192 -4.31 0.98 -6.95
N ILE A 193 -4.35 2.30 -6.77
CA ILE A 193 -3.45 2.96 -5.81
C ILE A 193 -3.76 2.59 -4.37
N GLN A 194 -5.03 2.29 -4.03
CA GLN A 194 -5.39 1.76 -2.72
C GLN A 194 -4.84 0.34 -2.51
N MET A 195 -4.83 -0.52 -3.55
CA MET A 195 -4.15 -1.82 -3.49
C MET A 195 -2.65 -1.64 -3.22
N ALA A 196 -1.97 -0.76 -3.96
CA ALA A 196 -0.55 -0.46 -3.75
C ALA A 196 -0.28 0.04 -2.33
N TYR A 197 -1.09 0.98 -1.83
CA TYR A 197 -0.97 1.52 -0.48
C TYR A 197 -1.08 0.41 0.59
N VAL A 198 -2.08 -0.47 0.49
CA VAL A 198 -2.28 -1.57 1.42
C VAL A 198 -1.07 -2.50 1.43
N GLN A 199 -0.63 -2.95 0.26
CA GLN A 199 0.50 -3.88 0.14
C GLN A 199 1.80 -3.26 0.65
N LEU A 200 2.11 -2.01 0.27
CA LEU A 200 3.29 -1.30 0.73
C LEU A 200 3.27 -1.03 2.25
N THR A 201 2.07 -0.81 2.83
CA THR A 201 1.90 -0.68 4.28
C THR A 201 2.20 -1.99 5.00
N ILE A 202 1.68 -3.12 4.52
CA ILE A 202 1.89 -4.44 5.15
C ILE A 202 3.37 -4.83 5.14
N VAL A 203 4.09 -4.59 4.04
CA VAL A 203 5.53 -4.89 3.99
C VAL A 203 6.39 -3.86 4.75
N GLY A 204 5.78 -2.85 5.35
CA GLY A 204 6.46 -1.81 6.11
C GLY A 204 7.33 -0.90 5.25
N ALA A 205 6.99 -0.70 3.98
CA ALA A 205 7.69 0.23 3.11
C ALA A 205 7.47 1.69 3.53
N LYS A 206 8.48 2.54 3.34
CA LYS A 206 8.32 3.99 3.41
C LYS A 206 7.81 4.48 2.06
N ALA A 207 6.52 4.76 1.98
CA ALA A 207 5.91 5.15 0.72
C ALA A 207 4.94 6.31 0.86
N LYS A 208 4.93 7.16 -0.16
CA LYS A 208 3.90 8.14 -0.47
C LYS A 208 3.13 7.64 -1.69
N CYS A 209 1.83 7.43 -1.53
CA CYS A 209 0.94 6.97 -2.58
C CYS A 209 0.00 8.09 -2.99
N GLU A 210 -0.10 8.36 -4.27
CA GLU A 210 -0.91 9.44 -4.82
C GLU A 210 -1.92 8.91 -5.85
N ASN A 211 -3.20 9.17 -5.64
CA ASN A 211 -4.16 9.10 -6.74
C ASN A 211 -3.97 10.34 -7.59
N LYS A 212 -3.39 10.17 -8.79
CA LYS A 212 -2.86 11.28 -9.57
C LYS A 212 -2.93 11.00 -11.06
N ASN A 213 -3.26 12.01 -11.83
CA ASN A 213 -3.02 12.01 -13.26
C ASN A 213 -1.57 12.44 -13.51
N SER A 214 -0.70 11.47 -13.81
CA SER A 214 0.73 11.71 -14.01
C SER A 214 1.06 12.54 -15.25
N LEU A 215 0.14 12.65 -16.22
CA LEU A 215 0.30 13.46 -17.43
C LEU A 215 -0.03 14.93 -17.17
N THR A 216 -1.08 15.21 -16.42
CA THR A 216 -1.52 16.59 -16.11
C THR A 216 -0.90 17.12 -14.82
N GLY A 217 -0.42 16.23 -13.95
CA GLY A 217 0.07 16.57 -12.61
C GLY A 217 -1.04 16.73 -11.55
N GLU A 218 -2.31 16.60 -11.93
CA GLU A 218 -3.45 16.75 -11.02
C GLU A 218 -3.50 15.63 -9.98
N VAL A 219 -3.58 16.01 -8.70
CA VAL A 219 -3.61 15.10 -7.55
C VAL A 219 -5.02 15.09 -6.97
N PHE A 220 -5.64 13.90 -6.89
CA PHE A 220 -6.98 13.67 -6.35
C PHE A 220 -6.94 13.19 -4.89
N GLY A 221 -5.83 12.56 -4.47
CA GLY A 221 -5.64 12.08 -3.11
C GLY A 221 -4.18 11.70 -2.86
N ARG A 222 -3.76 11.80 -1.58
CA ARG A 222 -2.40 11.50 -1.15
C ARG A 222 -2.41 10.83 0.21
N TRP A 223 -1.63 9.77 0.37
CA TRP A 223 -1.53 9.00 1.61
C TRP A 223 -0.11 8.51 1.83
N ASP A 224 0.35 8.68 3.05
CA ASP A 224 1.64 8.19 3.52
C ASP A 224 1.44 6.86 4.23
N THR A 225 2.31 5.87 3.98
CA THR A 225 2.30 4.61 4.73
C THR A 225 2.74 4.84 6.18
N PHE A 226 2.35 3.94 7.08
CA PHE A 226 2.66 4.05 8.51
C PHE A 226 4.17 4.26 8.77
N ASN A 227 5.03 3.48 8.12
CA ASN A 227 6.48 3.60 8.30
C ASN A 227 7.02 4.96 7.81
N TYR A 228 6.41 5.57 6.81
CA TYR A 228 6.77 6.92 6.39
C TYR A 228 6.35 7.95 7.44
N SER A 229 5.13 7.88 7.93
CA SER A 229 4.57 8.83 8.89
C SER A 229 5.32 8.83 10.23
N ILE A 230 5.68 7.64 10.78
CA ILE A 230 6.40 7.55 12.07
C ILE A 230 7.89 7.87 11.98
N SER A 231 8.47 7.79 10.78
CA SER A 231 9.91 8.08 10.60
C SER A 231 10.26 9.56 10.78
N GLY A 232 9.26 10.37 11.06
CA GLY A 232 9.39 11.80 11.20
C GLY A 232 9.52 12.49 9.86
N ASN A 233 8.52 13.23 9.49
CA ASN A 233 8.60 14.26 8.44
C ASN A 233 9.40 15.44 9.02
N THR A 234 10.59 15.18 9.59
CA THR A 234 11.45 16.29 9.96
C THR A 234 12.04 16.81 8.65
N SER A 235 11.81 18.09 8.40
CA SER A 235 12.41 18.83 7.29
C SER A 235 13.93 18.58 7.15
N LEU A 236 14.59 18.23 8.23
CA LEU A 236 16.00 17.81 8.31
C LEU A 236 16.26 16.45 7.62
N ASP A 237 15.35 15.46 7.73
CA ASP A 237 15.51 14.17 7.02
C ASP A 237 15.29 14.27 5.50
N LEU A 238 14.60 15.31 5.04
CA LEU A 238 14.38 15.58 3.62
C LEU A 238 15.57 16.32 3.00
N VAL A 239 16.26 17.16 3.74
CA VAL A 239 17.32 18.07 3.22
C VAL A 239 18.66 17.36 3.10
N ASP A 240 19.05 16.54 4.09
CA ASP A 240 20.40 15.98 4.15
C ASP A 240 20.63 14.73 3.27
N ASP A 241 19.57 14.02 2.89
CA ASP A 241 19.68 12.70 2.23
C ASP A 241 19.25 12.66 0.74
N TRP A 242 18.64 13.74 0.17
CA TRP A 242 18.00 13.69 -1.15
C TRP A 242 18.76 14.38 -2.28
N ASN A 243 19.98 14.86 -2.10
CA ASN A 243 20.71 15.66 -3.08
C ASN A 243 19.96 16.91 -3.59
N TYR A 244 19.02 17.43 -2.82
CA TYR A 244 18.49 18.76 -3.10
C TYR A 244 19.50 19.81 -2.68
N THR A 245 19.64 20.87 -3.46
CA THR A 245 20.37 22.05 -3.01
C THR A 245 19.61 22.67 -1.83
N GLU A 246 20.35 23.33 -0.92
CA GLU A 246 19.74 24.00 0.24
C GLU A 246 18.62 24.99 -0.15
N LYS A 247 18.70 25.51 -1.40
CA LYS A 247 17.71 26.39 -2.00
C LYS A 247 16.41 25.66 -2.35
N GLU A 248 16.51 24.49 -3.02
CA GLU A 248 15.34 23.68 -3.39
C GLU A 248 14.62 23.13 -2.17
N ALA A 249 15.34 22.76 -1.12
CA ALA A 249 14.78 22.32 0.14
C ALA A 249 14.01 23.45 0.86
N LYS A 250 14.54 24.66 0.87
CA LYS A 250 13.85 25.84 1.44
C LYS A 250 12.62 26.24 0.63
N GLU A 251 12.64 26.08 -0.69
CA GLU A 251 11.48 26.33 -1.55
C GLU A 251 10.36 25.31 -1.33
N MET A 252 10.70 24.03 -1.04
CA MET A 252 9.72 23.00 -0.68
C MET A 252 9.08 23.25 0.69
N VAL A 253 9.87 23.59 1.70
CA VAL A 253 9.36 23.92 3.06
C VAL A 253 8.44 25.15 2.99
N ASN A 254 8.82 26.18 2.26
CA ASN A 254 8.01 27.38 2.11
C ASN A 254 6.70 27.13 1.31
N SER A 255 6.66 26.10 0.45
CA SER A 255 5.43 25.71 -0.25
C SER A 255 4.46 24.96 0.66
N ASP A 256 4.97 24.12 1.56
CA ASP A 256 4.17 23.41 2.55
C ASP A 256 3.64 24.36 3.65
N ASP A 257 4.45 25.32 4.11
CA ASP A 257 4.03 26.37 5.04
C ASP A 257 2.96 27.30 4.44
N LYS A 258 3.09 27.67 3.17
CA LYS A 258 2.05 28.43 2.44
C LYS A 258 0.77 27.63 2.25
N LEU A 259 0.87 26.33 2.07
CA LEU A 259 -0.30 25.45 1.96
C LEU A 259 -1.03 25.33 3.30
N ASN A 260 -0.30 25.25 4.42
CA ASN A 260 -0.84 25.23 5.76
C ASN A 260 -1.49 26.58 6.14
N GLU A 261 -0.88 27.72 5.75
CA GLU A 261 -1.49 29.05 5.90
C GLU A 261 -2.79 29.21 5.07
N LEU A 262 -2.84 28.63 3.87
CA LEU A 262 -4.04 28.65 3.01
C LEU A 262 -5.15 27.73 3.52
N LEU A 263 -4.81 26.67 4.25
CA LEU A 263 -5.76 25.71 4.84
C LEU A 263 -6.24 26.12 6.24
N GLY A 264 -5.71 27.21 6.83
CA GLY A 264 -6.21 27.80 8.08
C GLY A 264 -5.90 26.96 9.32
N GLU A 265 -4.75 26.27 9.35
CA GLU A 265 -4.20 25.65 10.56
C GLU A 265 -3.18 26.54 11.28
#